data_982d1f2a27b3252ce763b720b7d9fb1d
#
_entry.id   982d1f2a27b3252ce763b720b7d9fb1d
#
_cell.length_a   1.000
_cell.length_b   1.000
_cell.length_c   1.000
_cell.angle_alpha   90.00
_cell.angle_beta   90.00
_cell.angle_gamma   90.00
#
_symmetry.space_group_name_H-M   'P 1'
#
loop_
_entity.id
_entity.type
_entity.pdbx_description
1 polymer ?
#
loop_
_entity_poly.entity_id
_entity_poly.type
_entity_poly.pdbx_seq_one_letter_code
_entity_poly.pdbx_strand_id
1 'polypeptide(L)'
;MTKPTQPASSEITPQNLYLRRRELMRDVLYGGLTAAAVGGGLVGLVGGGGRPRKLTPDKPAPARALAVSTRRDDSDGQRDPLTPYEDITTYNNYYELGLDKSDPAENAGSLRLSPWIVRIEGEVHKPLSVDVDSLLTRFALEERIYRMRCVEAWSMVIPWLGFPLGELLKQVEPTSRAKYVAFTTLHDPQQLPGQRRSVLDWPYVEGLRIDEAMHPLTLLAVGLYGKTLLGQNGAPLRLVVPWKYGFKGIKSIVKIELTEQRPKCTWNEAAPGEYGFYANVNPEVDHPRWSQRTERRIGELSRRITLPYNGYGEQVASLYSGLDLRRNF
;
A
#
# COMPACT_ATOMS: atom_id res chain seq x y z
N MET A 1 -35.98 18.85 -20.47
CA MET A 1 -34.92 17.96 -19.93
C MET A 1 -33.92 17.71 -21.05
N THR A 2 -32.85 18.49 -21.10
CA THR A 2 -31.78 18.36 -22.10
C THR A 2 -30.85 17.19 -21.67
N LYS A 3 -30.65 16.20 -22.55
CA LYS A 3 -29.71 15.11 -22.38
C LYS A 3 -28.32 15.71 -22.26
N PRO A 4 -27.46 15.24 -21.30
CA PRO A 4 -26.05 15.67 -21.25
C PRO A 4 -25.37 15.23 -22.55
N THR A 5 -24.80 16.20 -23.28
CA THR A 5 -23.98 15.97 -24.47
C THR A 5 -22.72 15.18 -24.05
N GLN A 6 -22.48 14.04 -24.72
CA GLN A 6 -21.20 13.35 -24.58
C GLN A 6 -20.05 14.26 -25.06
N PRO A 7 -18.91 14.30 -24.36
CA PRO A 7 -17.76 15.08 -24.82
C PRO A 7 -17.28 14.56 -26.20
N ALA A 8 -16.80 15.47 -27.05
CA ALA A 8 -16.26 15.11 -28.34
C ALA A 8 -15.05 14.18 -28.20
N SER A 9 -14.83 13.26 -29.15
CA SER A 9 -13.71 12.32 -29.09
C SER A 9 -12.32 12.98 -29.01
N SER A 10 -12.19 14.23 -29.44
CA SER A 10 -11.00 15.07 -29.27
C SER A 10 -10.78 15.59 -27.85
N GLU A 11 -11.79 15.53 -26.98
CA GLU A 11 -11.71 15.92 -25.57
C GLU A 11 -11.44 14.73 -24.66
N ILE A 12 -11.46 13.50 -25.20
CA ILE A 12 -11.15 12.29 -24.47
C ILE A 12 -9.67 11.98 -24.63
N THR A 13 -8.89 12.20 -23.58
CA THR A 13 -7.46 11.83 -23.57
C THR A 13 -7.31 10.32 -23.75
N PRO A 14 -6.60 9.82 -24.78
CA PRO A 14 -6.35 8.38 -24.95
C PRO A 14 -5.74 7.76 -23.69
N GLN A 15 -6.15 6.54 -23.36
CA GLN A 15 -5.75 5.85 -22.11
C GLN A 15 -4.22 5.73 -21.96
N ASN A 16 -3.49 5.51 -23.05
CA ASN A 16 -2.03 5.44 -23.06
C ASN A 16 -1.37 6.79 -22.74
N LEU A 17 -1.94 7.92 -23.18
CA LEU A 17 -1.47 9.26 -22.83
C LEU A 17 -1.84 9.61 -21.38
N TYR A 18 -2.99 9.16 -20.89
CA TYR A 18 -3.40 9.32 -19.50
C TYR A 18 -2.47 8.56 -18.54
N LEU A 19 -2.07 7.35 -18.91
CA LEU A 19 -1.12 6.54 -18.14
C LEU A 19 0.31 7.12 -18.17
N ARG A 20 0.72 7.75 -19.28
CA ARG A 20 2.01 8.46 -19.41
C ARG A 20 2.04 9.86 -18.80
N ARG A 21 0.93 10.38 -18.32
CA ARG A 21 0.85 11.72 -17.73
C ARG A 21 1.79 11.91 -16.54
N ARG A 22 2.07 10.84 -15.80
CA ARG A 22 3.08 10.84 -14.72
C ARG A 22 4.50 11.00 -15.24
N GLU A 23 4.84 10.36 -16.35
CA GLU A 23 6.15 10.53 -17.01
C GLU A 23 6.30 11.95 -17.56
N LEU A 24 5.28 12.45 -18.25
CA LEU A 24 5.30 13.81 -18.83
C LEU A 24 5.42 14.89 -17.74
N MET A 25 4.72 14.78 -16.62
CA MET A 25 4.82 15.74 -15.51
C MET A 25 6.17 15.66 -14.79
N ARG A 26 6.75 14.48 -14.69
CA ARG A 26 8.11 14.28 -14.15
C ARG A 26 9.16 14.91 -15.09
N ASP A 27 9.03 14.66 -16.38
CA ASP A 27 9.98 15.17 -17.39
C ASP A 27 9.89 16.71 -17.53
N VAL A 28 8.72 17.31 -17.34
CA VAL A 28 8.53 18.75 -17.27
C VAL A 28 9.15 19.34 -15.99
N LEU A 29 9.08 18.63 -14.84
CA LEU A 29 9.69 19.09 -13.59
C LEU A 29 11.22 19.02 -13.66
N TYR A 30 11.79 18.00 -14.29
CA TYR A 30 13.24 17.87 -14.49
C TYR A 30 13.75 18.69 -15.69
N GLY A 31 12.95 18.87 -16.75
CA GLY A 31 13.28 19.72 -17.89
C GLY A 31 13.34 21.21 -17.55
N GLY A 32 12.53 21.67 -16.58
CA GLY A 32 12.54 23.07 -16.11
C GLY A 32 13.79 23.45 -15.31
N LEU A 33 14.48 22.49 -14.71
CA LEU A 33 15.73 22.73 -13.94
C LEU A 33 16.99 22.61 -14.81
N THR A 34 16.94 21.96 -15.98
CA THR A 34 18.09 21.81 -16.88
C THR A 34 18.22 22.95 -17.89
N ALA A 35 17.19 23.72 -18.16
CA ALA A 35 17.25 24.88 -19.06
C ALA A 35 18.02 26.07 -18.50
N ALA A 36 18.34 26.10 -17.20
CA ALA A 36 19.12 27.18 -16.56
C ALA A 36 20.63 26.89 -16.43
N ALA A 37 21.13 25.73 -16.88
CA ALA A 37 22.52 25.33 -16.67
C ALA A 37 23.30 24.99 -17.95
N VAL A 38 22.80 25.25 -19.15
CA VAL A 38 23.54 24.99 -20.40
C VAL A 38 23.75 26.31 -21.21
N GLY A 39 24.62 27.12 -20.67
CA GLY A 39 25.37 28.13 -21.40
C GLY A 39 26.84 27.88 -21.17
N GLY A 40 27.50 27.07 -22.03
CA GLY A 40 28.98 27.02 -22.05
C GLY A 40 29.59 25.64 -21.95
N GLY A 41 29.91 25.08 -23.11
CA GLY A 41 30.96 24.17 -23.52
C GLY A 41 31.58 23.17 -22.54
N LEU A 42 31.52 21.90 -22.91
CA LEU A 42 32.69 21.02 -23.09
C LEU A 42 32.26 19.67 -23.66
N VAL A 43 32.55 19.47 -24.94
CA VAL A 43 32.62 18.17 -25.56
C VAL A 43 34.04 17.62 -25.28
N GLY A 44 34.11 16.39 -24.77
CA GLY A 44 35.35 15.61 -24.84
C GLY A 44 35.53 14.58 -23.74
N LEU A 45 35.52 13.32 -24.15
CA LEU A 45 36.24 12.20 -23.56
C LEU A 45 35.72 11.65 -22.20
N VAL A 46 35.02 10.51 -22.24
CA VAL A 46 35.55 9.25 -21.70
C VAL A 46 34.70 8.08 -22.26
N GLY A 47 35.30 7.21 -23.00
CA GLY A 47 34.76 5.91 -23.40
C GLY A 47 34.73 4.95 -22.21
N GLY A 48 33.82 3.99 -22.24
CA GLY A 48 33.79 2.86 -21.29
C GLY A 48 32.55 2.78 -20.42
N GLY A 49 31.36 3.09 -20.92
CA GLY A 49 30.11 2.78 -20.26
C GLY A 49 29.68 1.34 -20.53
N GLY A 50 30.12 0.38 -19.73
CA GLY A 50 29.47 -0.92 -19.68
C GLY A 50 27.96 -0.74 -19.44
N ARG A 51 27.12 -1.26 -20.34
CA ARG A 51 25.69 -1.34 -20.16
C ARG A 51 25.43 -2.02 -18.82
N PRO A 52 24.59 -1.48 -17.91
CA PRO A 52 24.24 -2.18 -16.70
C PRO A 52 23.72 -3.57 -17.12
N ARG A 53 24.38 -4.61 -16.60
CA ARG A 53 23.96 -6.00 -16.78
C ARG A 53 22.51 -6.07 -16.32
N LYS A 54 21.57 -6.31 -17.23
CA LYS A 54 20.21 -6.67 -16.91
C LYS A 54 20.32 -7.93 -16.05
N LEU A 55 20.18 -7.77 -14.73
CA LEU A 55 19.95 -8.92 -13.85
C LEU A 55 18.62 -9.49 -14.34
N THR A 56 18.66 -10.68 -14.94
CA THR A 56 17.45 -11.44 -15.17
C THR A 56 16.84 -11.68 -13.80
N PRO A 57 15.65 -11.16 -13.51
CA PRO A 57 15.03 -11.41 -12.20
C PRO A 57 14.88 -12.92 -12.05
N ASP A 58 15.31 -13.46 -10.91
CA ASP A 58 14.97 -14.82 -10.55
C ASP A 58 13.44 -14.93 -10.60
N LYS A 59 12.95 -16.05 -11.16
CA LYS A 59 11.50 -16.26 -11.28
C LYS A 59 10.89 -16.20 -9.88
N PRO A 60 9.85 -15.37 -9.63
CA PRO A 60 9.25 -15.26 -8.30
C PRO A 60 8.90 -16.63 -7.74
N ALA A 61 9.17 -16.84 -6.46
CA ALA A 61 8.80 -18.09 -5.81
C ALA A 61 7.27 -18.34 -5.98
N PRO A 62 6.85 -19.54 -6.40
CA PRO A 62 5.45 -19.83 -6.61
C PRO A 62 4.67 -19.73 -5.28
N ALA A 63 3.46 -19.18 -5.33
CA ALA A 63 2.58 -19.10 -4.18
C ALA A 63 2.22 -20.52 -3.69
N ARG A 64 2.36 -20.76 -2.39
CA ARG A 64 2.01 -22.04 -1.73
C ARG A 64 0.60 -21.94 -1.14
N ALA A 65 -0.17 -23.03 -1.18
CA ALA A 65 -1.44 -23.12 -0.48
C ALA A 65 -1.24 -23.01 1.04
N LEU A 66 -2.14 -22.32 1.72
CA LEU A 66 -2.18 -22.17 3.16
C LEU A 66 -3.50 -22.74 3.71
N ALA A 67 -3.44 -23.30 4.91
CA ALA A 67 -4.65 -23.74 5.60
C ALA A 67 -5.48 -22.52 6.05
N VAL A 68 -6.75 -22.50 5.71
CA VAL A 68 -7.70 -21.45 6.09
C VAL A 68 -8.59 -21.99 7.22
N SER A 69 -8.54 -21.35 8.38
CA SER A 69 -9.34 -21.76 9.55
C SER A 69 -10.79 -21.28 9.45
N THR A 70 -10.99 -20.04 9.00
CA THR A 70 -12.31 -19.44 8.86
C THR A 70 -12.36 -18.53 7.63
N ARG A 71 -13.56 -18.37 7.07
CA ARG A 71 -13.85 -17.37 6.02
C ARG A 71 -14.86 -16.38 6.53
N ARG A 72 -14.58 -15.09 6.34
CA ARG A 72 -15.51 -14.00 6.66
C ARG A 72 -15.61 -13.05 5.48
N ASP A 73 -16.85 -12.71 5.14
CA ASP A 73 -17.15 -11.60 4.25
C ASP A 73 -17.57 -10.42 5.13
N ASP A 74 -16.63 -9.54 5.39
CA ASP A 74 -16.85 -8.36 6.23
C ASP A 74 -17.35 -7.15 5.40
N SER A 75 -17.74 -7.35 4.14
CA SER A 75 -18.35 -6.36 3.28
C SER A 75 -19.85 -6.25 3.59
N ASP A 76 -20.25 -5.47 4.57
CA ASP A 76 -21.63 -5.01 4.93
C ASP A 76 -22.86 -5.71 4.24
N GLY A 77 -22.75 -7.01 3.90
CA GLY A 77 -23.77 -7.79 3.20
C GLY A 77 -23.92 -7.51 1.70
N GLN A 78 -23.19 -6.56 1.13
CA GLN A 78 -23.10 -6.37 -0.32
C GLN A 78 -21.97 -7.25 -0.87
N ARG A 79 -22.34 -8.36 -1.49
CA ARG A 79 -21.37 -9.26 -2.15
C ARG A 79 -20.85 -8.62 -3.43
N ASP A 80 -19.83 -7.78 -3.30
CA ASP A 80 -19.07 -7.33 -4.45
C ASP A 80 -18.31 -8.52 -5.08
N PRO A 81 -18.28 -8.65 -6.41
CA PRO A 81 -17.45 -9.65 -7.07
C PRO A 81 -15.98 -9.51 -6.69
N LEU A 82 -15.31 -10.63 -6.46
CA LEU A 82 -13.87 -10.65 -6.20
C LEU A 82 -13.12 -10.15 -7.43
N THR A 83 -12.12 -9.32 -7.23
CA THR A 83 -11.22 -8.91 -8.30
C THR A 83 -10.38 -10.10 -8.75
N PRO A 84 -10.25 -10.40 -10.06
CA PRO A 84 -9.49 -11.54 -10.54
C PRO A 84 -8.07 -11.58 -9.97
N TYR A 85 -7.58 -12.78 -9.67
CA TYR A 85 -6.24 -12.99 -9.11
C TYR A 85 -5.14 -12.35 -9.95
N GLU A 86 -5.25 -12.42 -11.28
CA GLU A 86 -4.30 -11.83 -12.21
C GLU A 86 -4.23 -10.31 -12.04
N ASP A 87 -5.37 -9.63 -11.97
CA ASP A 87 -5.41 -8.17 -11.79
C ASP A 87 -4.76 -7.76 -10.45
N ILE A 88 -5.01 -8.51 -9.38
CA ILE A 88 -4.43 -8.23 -8.06
C ILE A 88 -2.92 -8.42 -8.07
N THR A 89 -2.41 -9.37 -8.84
CA THR A 89 -0.99 -9.72 -8.84
C THR A 89 -0.16 -8.98 -9.89
N THR A 90 -0.81 -8.26 -10.83
CA THR A 90 -0.12 -7.53 -11.90
C THR A 90 -0.35 -6.02 -11.86
N TYR A 91 -1.31 -5.53 -11.09
CA TYR A 91 -1.64 -4.12 -10.97
C TYR A 91 -1.41 -3.63 -9.53
N ASN A 92 -0.19 -3.17 -9.24
CA ASN A 92 0.26 -2.87 -7.88
C ASN A 92 0.88 -1.48 -7.75
N ASN A 93 0.78 -0.89 -6.56
CA ASN A 93 1.61 0.21 -6.11
C ASN A 93 2.60 -0.33 -5.07
N TYR A 94 3.85 -0.49 -5.44
CA TYR A 94 4.93 -0.89 -4.54
C TYR A 94 6.22 -0.23 -5.00
N TYR A 95 6.43 1.01 -4.57
CA TYR A 95 7.46 1.91 -5.07
C TYR A 95 8.87 1.39 -4.85
N GLU A 96 9.08 0.55 -3.84
CA GLU A 96 10.33 -0.16 -3.58
C GLU A 96 10.71 -1.12 -4.71
N LEU A 97 9.73 -1.58 -5.50
CA LEU A 97 9.95 -2.44 -6.66
C LEU A 97 9.87 -1.68 -8.00
N GLY A 98 9.21 -0.50 -8.01
CA GLY A 98 9.10 0.34 -9.20
C GLY A 98 7.90 1.27 -9.16
N LEU A 99 7.79 2.16 -10.15
CA LEU A 99 6.80 3.24 -10.16
C LEU A 99 5.55 2.92 -11.00
N ASP A 100 5.70 2.10 -12.03
CA ASP A 100 4.59 1.66 -12.86
C ASP A 100 3.83 0.51 -12.20
N LYS A 101 2.58 0.31 -12.61
CA LYS A 101 1.71 -0.70 -11.98
C LYS A 101 2.18 -2.14 -12.22
N SER A 102 2.90 -2.38 -13.31
CA SER A 102 3.48 -3.69 -13.67
C SER A 102 4.85 -3.93 -13.02
N ASP A 103 5.62 -2.85 -12.73
CA ASP A 103 6.99 -2.95 -12.20
C ASP A 103 7.09 -3.88 -10.98
N PRO A 104 6.16 -3.84 -9.99
CA PRO A 104 6.26 -4.72 -8.85
C PRO A 104 6.21 -6.21 -9.21
N ALA A 105 5.38 -6.59 -10.17
CA ALA A 105 5.29 -7.98 -10.62
C ALA A 105 6.55 -8.42 -11.40
N GLU A 106 7.13 -7.51 -12.18
CA GLU A 106 8.34 -7.77 -12.96
C GLU A 106 9.59 -7.86 -12.08
N ASN A 107 9.67 -7.05 -11.01
CA ASN A 107 10.85 -6.91 -10.16
C ASN A 107 10.80 -7.70 -8.84
N ALA A 108 9.65 -8.31 -8.50
CA ALA A 108 9.48 -9.02 -7.23
C ALA A 108 10.38 -10.26 -7.06
N GLY A 109 10.94 -10.79 -8.15
CA GLY A 109 11.83 -11.97 -8.14
C GLY A 109 13.11 -11.78 -7.34
N SER A 110 13.54 -10.54 -7.12
CA SER A 110 14.73 -10.22 -6.31
C SER A 110 14.50 -10.34 -4.80
N LEU A 111 13.24 -10.38 -4.33
CA LEU A 111 12.89 -10.37 -2.92
C LEU A 111 13.00 -11.78 -2.31
N ARG A 112 13.85 -11.94 -1.30
CA ARG A 112 14.01 -13.18 -0.54
C ARG A 112 12.99 -13.20 0.61
N LEU A 113 12.09 -14.18 0.60
CA LEU A 113 10.93 -14.23 1.50
C LEU A 113 11.14 -15.13 2.72
N SER A 114 12.22 -15.90 2.79
CA SER A 114 12.57 -16.77 3.91
C SER A 114 14.10 -16.91 4.02
N PRO A 115 14.67 -16.90 5.24
CA PRO A 115 14.00 -16.56 6.50
C PRO A 115 13.59 -15.08 6.55
N TRP A 116 12.48 -14.75 7.23
CA TRP A 116 12.02 -13.38 7.37
C TRP A 116 11.66 -13.05 8.82
N ILE A 117 12.49 -12.25 9.45
CA ILE A 117 12.34 -11.89 10.86
C ILE A 117 11.61 -10.55 10.98
N VAL A 118 10.59 -10.52 11.84
CA VAL A 118 9.88 -9.30 12.23
C VAL A 118 10.18 -9.01 13.69
N ARG A 119 10.63 -7.79 13.98
CA ARG A 119 10.84 -7.30 15.35
C ARG A 119 9.62 -6.52 15.80
N ILE A 120 9.14 -6.83 17.00
CA ILE A 120 8.08 -6.09 17.68
C ILE A 120 8.70 -5.50 18.96
N GLU A 121 8.75 -4.17 19.06
CA GLU A 121 9.52 -3.46 20.08
C GLU A 121 8.88 -2.12 20.48
N GLY A 122 9.56 -1.31 21.27
CA GLY A 122 9.12 0.01 21.73
C GLY A 122 8.37 -0.07 23.06
N GLU A 123 7.22 0.58 23.16
CA GLU A 123 6.37 0.64 24.34
C GLU A 123 5.64 -0.68 24.61
N VAL A 124 6.40 -1.72 24.91
CA VAL A 124 5.95 -3.09 25.20
C VAL A 124 6.68 -3.67 26.41
N HIS A 125 6.04 -4.55 27.16
CA HIS A 125 6.68 -5.28 28.27
C HIS A 125 7.48 -6.50 27.77
N LYS A 126 7.06 -7.11 26.66
CA LYS A 126 7.64 -8.33 26.10
C LYS A 126 8.04 -8.13 24.62
N PRO A 127 9.18 -7.48 24.34
CA PRO A 127 9.63 -7.37 22.96
C PRO A 127 9.83 -8.75 22.34
N LEU A 128 9.50 -8.86 21.04
CA LEU A 128 9.49 -10.13 20.32
C LEU A 128 10.26 -9.98 19.01
N SER A 129 11.09 -10.98 18.69
CA SER A 129 11.67 -11.18 17.37
C SER A 129 11.23 -12.53 16.87
N VAL A 130 10.50 -12.57 15.75
CA VAL A 130 9.82 -13.77 15.29
C VAL A 130 9.96 -13.94 13.78
N ASP A 131 10.21 -15.19 13.37
CA ASP A 131 10.16 -15.56 11.96
C ASP A 131 8.70 -15.64 11.48
N VAL A 132 8.43 -15.16 10.26
CA VAL A 132 7.07 -15.18 9.69
C VAL A 132 6.52 -16.60 9.57
N ASP A 133 7.35 -17.59 9.24
CA ASP A 133 6.91 -18.99 9.20
C ASP A 133 6.41 -19.47 10.58
N SER A 134 6.98 -18.95 11.67
CA SER A 134 6.49 -19.23 13.05
C SER A 134 5.14 -18.56 13.32
N LEU A 135 4.87 -17.39 12.73
CA LEU A 135 3.55 -16.73 12.85
C LEU A 135 2.45 -17.56 12.17
N LEU A 136 2.76 -18.18 11.02
CA LEU A 136 1.82 -19.05 10.29
C LEU A 136 1.36 -20.26 11.08
N THR A 137 2.18 -20.74 12.02
CA THR A 137 1.84 -21.88 12.90
C THR A 137 1.22 -21.44 14.21
N ARG A 138 1.50 -20.22 14.66
CA ARG A 138 1.06 -19.67 15.95
C ARG A 138 -0.36 -19.13 15.91
N PHE A 139 -0.77 -18.55 14.77
CA PHE A 139 -2.08 -17.93 14.61
C PHE A 139 -2.97 -18.74 13.66
N ALA A 140 -4.25 -18.87 14.02
CA ALA A 140 -5.26 -19.39 13.12
C ALA A 140 -5.47 -18.38 11.96
N LEU A 141 -5.25 -18.82 10.72
CA LEU A 141 -5.38 -17.94 9.57
C LEU A 141 -6.83 -17.81 9.15
N GLU A 142 -7.29 -16.57 9.00
CA GLU A 142 -8.63 -16.21 8.54
C GLU A 142 -8.58 -15.67 7.13
N GLU A 143 -9.48 -16.11 6.26
CA GLU A 143 -9.71 -15.46 4.98
C GLU A 143 -10.76 -14.37 5.17
N ARG A 144 -10.37 -13.12 4.89
CA ARG A 144 -11.17 -11.92 4.99
C ARG A 144 -11.37 -11.29 3.62
N ILE A 145 -12.60 -11.22 3.16
CA ILE A 145 -12.94 -10.55 1.91
C ILE A 145 -13.10 -9.06 2.21
N TYR A 146 -12.13 -8.27 1.75
CA TYR A 146 -12.09 -6.83 2.01
C TYR A 146 -12.10 -6.02 0.72
N ARG A 147 -12.83 -4.91 0.73
CA ARG A 147 -12.63 -3.83 -0.23
C ARG A 147 -11.29 -3.17 0.05
N MET A 148 -10.56 -2.85 -1.00
CA MET A 148 -9.33 -2.05 -0.96
C MET A 148 -9.52 -0.84 -1.87
N ARG A 149 -9.26 0.36 -1.36
CA ARG A 149 -9.41 1.63 -2.06
C ARG A 149 -8.07 2.36 -2.12
N CYS A 150 -7.56 2.59 -3.32
CA CYS A 150 -6.37 3.40 -3.50
C CYS A 150 -6.73 4.90 -3.51
N VAL A 151 -5.86 5.73 -2.96
CA VAL A 151 -6.01 7.19 -3.05
C VAL A 151 -6.09 7.67 -4.51
N GLU A 152 -5.57 6.94 -5.47
CA GLU A 152 -5.64 7.20 -6.93
C GLU A 152 -7.03 6.91 -7.53
N ALA A 153 -8.06 6.77 -6.72
CA ALA A 153 -9.45 6.57 -7.14
C ALA A 153 -9.72 5.28 -7.95
N TRP A 154 -9.02 4.20 -7.62
CA TRP A 154 -9.34 2.84 -8.06
C TRP A 154 -9.48 1.90 -6.86
N SER A 155 -10.15 0.77 -7.04
CA SER A 155 -10.45 -0.17 -5.96
C SER A 155 -10.46 -1.62 -6.43
N MET A 156 -10.34 -2.53 -5.47
CA MET A 156 -10.39 -3.97 -5.63
C MET A 156 -11.20 -4.60 -4.49
N VAL A 157 -11.63 -5.86 -4.68
CA VAL A 157 -12.16 -6.72 -3.61
C VAL A 157 -11.26 -7.93 -3.52
N ILE A 158 -10.60 -8.09 -2.38
CA ILE A 158 -9.50 -9.03 -2.23
C ILE A 158 -9.76 -9.98 -1.06
N PRO A 159 -9.73 -11.31 -1.28
CA PRO A 159 -9.79 -12.29 -0.20
C PRO A 159 -8.40 -12.45 0.43
N TRP A 160 -8.11 -11.61 1.41
CA TRP A 160 -6.86 -11.65 2.18
C TRP A 160 -6.86 -12.83 3.13
N LEU A 161 -5.71 -13.45 3.30
CA LEU A 161 -5.47 -14.48 4.29
C LEU A 161 -4.46 -13.98 5.33
N GLY A 162 -4.83 -14.03 6.60
CA GLY A 162 -3.99 -13.50 7.67
C GLY A 162 -4.61 -13.68 9.04
N PHE A 163 -4.18 -12.87 9.99
CA PHE A 163 -4.68 -12.86 11.36
C PHE A 163 -4.79 -11.43 11.88
N PRO A 164 -5.70 -11.13 12.85
CA PRO A 164 -5.85 -9.79 13.41
C PRO A 164 -4.55 -9.30 14.05
N LEU A 165 -4.10 -8.09 13.70
CA LEU A 165 -2.90 -7.47 14.29
C LEU A 165 -3.00 -7.39 15.81
N GLY A 166 -4.18 -7.07 16.34
CA GLY A 166 -4.41 -6.97 17.78
C GLY A 166 -4.05 -8.24 18.56
N GLU A 167 -4.18 -9.43 17.95
CA GLU A 167 -3.79 -10.68 18.61
C GLU A 167 -2.27 -10.81 18.79
N LEU A 168 -1.48 -10.31 17.83
CA LEU A 168 -0.02 -10.23 17.97
C LEU A 168 0.37 -9.19 19.02
N LEU A 169 -0.26 -8.01 18.98
CA LEU A 169 0.04 -6.93 19.92
C LEU A 169 -0.26 -7.30 21.37
N LYS A 170 -1.31 -8.08 21.64
CA LYS A 170 -1.61 -8.59 22.99
C LYS A 170 -0.46 -9.45 23.55
N GLN A 171 0.26 -10.20 22.71
CA GLN A 171 1.36 -11.07 23.15
C GLN A 171 2.59 -10.28 23.64
N VAL A 172 2.80 -9.06 23.12
CA VAL A 172 3.92 -8.20 23.52
C VAL A 172 3.59 -7.27 24.68
N GLU A 173 2.34 -7.30 25.16
CA GLU A 173 1.89 -6.55 26.34
C GLU A 173 2.21 -5.04 26.23
N PRO A 174 1.46 -4.27 25.43
CA PRO A 174 1.68 -2.82 25.29
C PRO A 174 1.65 -2.10 26.64
N THR A 175 2.60 -1.17 26.85
CA THR A 175 2.58 -0.30 28.04
C THR A 175 1.46 0.75 27.94
N SER A 176 1.13 1.42 29.04
CA SER A 176 0.15 2.52 29.06
C SER A 176 0.58 3.72 28.20
N ARG A 177 1.85 3.81 27.82
CA ARG A 177 2.39 4.85 26.94
C ARG A 177 2.26 4.51 25.44
N ALA A 178 1.94 3.28 25.09
CA ALA A 178 1.70 2.91 23.70
C ALA A 178 0.45 3.62 23.17
N LYS A 179 0.63 4.66 22.36
CA LYS A 179 -0.44 5.45 21.73
C LYS A 179 -0.56 5.17 20.22
N TYR A 180 0.54 4.77 19.60
CA TYR A 180 0.64 4.50 18.18
C TYR A 180 1.43 3.23 17.91
N VAL A 181 1.26 2.71 16.71
CA VAL A 181 2.05 1.59 16.18
C VAL A 181 2.67 2.03 14.86
N ALA A 182 3.99 2.01 14.79
CA ALA A 182 4.76 2.28 13.58
C ALA A 182 5.19 0.97 12.93
N PHE A 183 5.17 0.93 11.61
CA PHE A 183 5.59 -0.21 10.80
C PHE A 183 6.71 0.23 9.86
N THR A 184 7.69 -0.62 9.64
CA THR A 184 8.83 -0.34 8.75
C THR A 184 8.99 -1.47 7.75
N THR A 185 9.08 -1.12 6.46
CA THR A 185 9.42 -2.04 5.35
C THR A 185 10.91 -2.38 5.37
N LEU A 186 11.29 -3.52 4.79
CA LEU A 186 12.67 -3.89 4.52
C LEU A 186 13.40 -2.76 3.77
N HIS A 187 14.58 -2.38 4.27
CA HIS A 187 15.49 -1.49 3.54
C HIS A 187 16.66 -2.30 2.98
N ASP A 188 16.55 -2.71 1.73
CA ASP A 188 17.60 -3.42 1.00
C ASP A 188 17.49 -3.11 -0.50
N PRO A 189 18.25 -2.11 -0.99
CA PRO A 189 18.21 -1.71 -2.41
C PRO A 189 18.68 -2.79 -3.40
N GLN A 190 19.24 -3.91 -2.93
CA GLN A 190 19.57 -5.06 -3.80
C GLN A 190 18.33 -5.90 -4.08
N GLN A 191 17.47 -6.06 -3.07
CA GLN A 191 16.22 -6.81 -3.17
C GLN A 191 15.04 -5.94 -3.63
N LEU A 192 15.08 -4.64 -3.29
CA LEU A 192 14.04 -3.65 -3.57
C LEU A 192 14.64 -2.51 -4.41
N PRO A 193 14.79 -2.71 -5.72
CA PRO A 193 15.56 -1.82 -6.60
C PRO A 193 15.00 -0.40 -6.70
N GLY A 194 13.71 -0.19 -6.43
CA GLY A 194 13.10 1.13 -6.37
C GLY A 194 13.67 2.02 -5.26
N GLN A 195 14.22 1.42 -4.19
CA GLN A 195 14.87 2.15 -3.09
C GLN A 195 16.20 2.82 -3.50
N ARG A 196 16.73 2.55 -4.69
CA ARG A 196 17.87 3.28 -5.26
C ARG A 196 17.48 4.66 -5.79
N ARG A 197 16.19 4.93 -5.89
CA ARG A 197 15.65 6.20 -6.40
C ARG A 197 15.23 7.07 -5.23
N SER A 198 15.57 8.35 -5.27
CA SER A 198 15.19 9.35 -4.25
C SER A 198 13.75 9.88 -4.45
N VAL A 199 12.80 8.99 -4.74
CA VAL A 199 11.38 9.37 -4.92
C VAL A 199 10.64 9.49 -3.59
N LEU A 200 11.12 8.79 -2.57
CA LEU A 200 10.65 8.81 -1.18
C LEU A 200 11.86 8.63 -0.25
N ASP A 201 11.70 9.01 1.00
CA ASP A 201 12.65 8.67 2.04
C ASP A 201 12.48 7.21 2.44
N TRP A 202 13.57 6.44 2.34
CA TRP A 202 13.60 5.01 2.66
C TRP A 202 14.22 4.74 4.04
N PRO A 203 13.80 3.71 4.76
CA PRO A 203 12.74 2.74 4.43
C PRO A 203 11.35 3.36 4.48
N TYR A 204 10.38 2.73 3.78
CA TYR A 204 8.98 3.12 3.88
C TYR A 204 8.46 2.85 5.30
N VAL A 205 7.82 3.85 5.89
CA VAL A 205 7.24 3.81 7.24
C VAL A 205 5.77 4.19 7.17
N GLU A 206 4.95 3.45 7.91
CA GLU A 206 3.55 3.78 8.15
C GLU A 206 3.17 3.68 9.62
N GLY A 207 2.06 4.30 9.98
CA GLY A 207 1.60 4.32 11.36
C GLY A 207 0.09 4.24 11.51
N LEU A 208 -0.33 3.68 12.64
CA LEU A 208 -1.73 3.64 13.10
C LEU A 208 -1.79 4.17 14.54
N ARG A 209 -2.96 4.67 14.95
CA ARG A 209 -3.26 4.79 16.38
C ARG A 209 -3.38 3.39 16.97
N ILE A 210 -3.16 3.28 18.27
CA ILE A 210 -3.23 1.98 18.97
C ILE A 210 -4.63 1.35 18.89
N ASP A 211 -5.70 2.13 18.96
CA ASP A 211 -7.07 1.65 18.82
C ASP A 211 -7.40 1.17 17.41
N GLU A 212 -6.84 1.82 16.36
CA GLU A 212 -6.94 1.36 14.98
C GLU A 212 -6.16 0.04 14.79
N ALA A 213 -4.97 -0.06 15.37
CA ALA A 213 -4.13 -1.26 15.30
C ALA A 213 -4.75 -2.46 16.05
N MET A 214 -5.45 -2.20 17.16
CA MET A 214 -6.16 -3.21 17.97
C MET A 214 -7.52 -3.58 17.39
N HIS A 215 -8.04 -2.84 16.41
CA HIS A 215 -9.35 -3.09 15.85
C HIS A 215 -9.42 -4.44 15.14
N PRO A 216 -10.50 -5.22 15.31
CA PRO A 216 -10.60 -6.58 14.73
C PRO A 216 -10.49 -6.64 13.20
N LEU A 217 -10.80 -5.57 12.47
CA LEU A 217 -10.64 -5.50 11.02
C LEU A 217 -9.21 -5.22 10.56
N THR A 218 -8.30 -4.79 11.45
CA THR A 218 -6.90 -4.58 11.12
C THR A 218 -6.18 -5.91 11.05
N LEU A 219 -5.73 -6.28 9.84
CA LEU A 219 -5.19 -7.60 9.54
C LEU A 219 -3.70 -7.52 9.21
N LEU A 220 -2.91 -8.44 9.74
CA LEU A 220 -1.62 -8.82 9.18
C LEU A 220 -1.84 -9.93 8.16
N ALA A 221 -1.70 -9.58 6.88
CA ALA A 221 -1.91 -10.53 5.80
C ALA A 221 -0.60 -11.23 5.41
N VAL A 222 -0.69 -12.54 5.24
CA VAL A 222 0.37 -13.46 4.82
C VAL A 222 0.03 -14.15 3.51
N GLY A 223 -1.21 -13.96 3.04
CA GLY A 223 -1.72 -14.61 1.83
C GLY A 223 -2.91 -13.88 1.21
N LEU A 224 -3.30 -14.36 0.05
CA LEU A 224 -4.53 -14.03 -0.66
C LEU A 224 -4.99 -15.22 -1.50
N TYR A 225 -6.29 -15.35 -1.71
CA TYR A 225 -6.88 -16.49 -2.45
C TYR A 225 -6.41 -17.87 -1.93
N GLY A 226 -6.29 -18.02 -0.60
CA GLY A 226 -5.86 -19.26 0.03
C GLY A 226 -4.38 -19.64 -0.20
N LYS A 227 -3.56 -18.73 -0.73
CA LYS A 227 -2.15 -18.94 -1.04
C LYS A 227 -1.27 -17.87 -0.35
N THR A 228 0.02 -18.17 -0.16
CA THR A 228 0.99 -17.18 0.34
C THR A 228 1.01 -15.94 -0.56
N LEU A 229 1.33 -14.78 0.02
CA LEU A 229 1.56 -13.55 -0.75
C LEU A 229 2.69 -13.74 -1.77
N LEU A 230 2.54 -13.07 -2.90
CA LEU A 230 3.64 -12.84 -3.83
C LEU A 230 4.42 -11.57 -3.43
N GLY A 231 5.67 -11.45 -3.87
CA GLY A 231 6.52 -10.30 -3.57
C GLY A 231 5.86 -8.97 -3.91
N GLN A 232 5.25 -8.85 -5.10
CA GLN A 232 4.54 -7.65 -5.55
C GLN A 232 3.32 -7.29 -4.71
N ASN A 233 2.75 -8.24 -3.99
CA ASN A 233 1.62 -8.02 -3.09
C ASN A 233 2.06 -7.70 -1.66
N GLY A 234 3.38 -7.61 -1.40
CA GLY A 234 3.93 -7.23 -0.10
C GLY A 234 4.33 -8.39 0.80
N ALA A 235 4.67 -9.55 0.18
CA ALA A 235 5.17 -10.72 0.92
C ALA A 235 6.40 -10.39 1.78
N PRO A 236 6.67 -11.21 2.83
CA PRO A 236 5.84 -12.32 3.32
C PRO A 236 4.75 -11.86 4.29
N LEU A 237 4.80 -10.59 4.76
CA LEU A 237 3.89 -10.00 5.73
C LEU A 237 3.56 -8.57 5.37
N ARG A 238 2.28 -8.23 5.32
CA ARG A 238 1.80 -6.87 5.09
C ARG A 238 0.65 -6.49 5.99
N LEU A 239 0.44 -5.16 6.14
CA LEU A 239 -0.72 -4.61 6.82
C LEU A 239 -1.89 -4.46 5.83
N VAL A 240 -3.11 -4.74 6.31
CA VAL A 240 -4.38 -4.45 5.62
C VAL A 240 -5.32 -3.78 6.59
N VAL A 241 -5.79 -2.57 6.22
CA VAL A 241 -6.75 -1.78 7.00
C VAL A 241 -7.85 -1.35 6.03
N PRO A 242 -8.99 -2.08 5.96
CA PRO A 242 -9.91 -1.99 4.84
C PRO A 242 -10.62 -0.63 4.71
N TRP A 243 -10.77 0.13 5.80
CA TRP A 243 -11.42 1.44 5.79
C TRP A 243 -10.49 2.62 5.46
N LYS A 244 -9.17 2.34 5.31
CA LYS A 244 -8.16 3.35 4.98
C LYS A 244 -7.71 3.23 3.53
N TYR A 245 -7.18 4.32 2.99
CA TYR A 245 -6.55 4.28 1.67
C TYR A 245 -5.38 3.28 1.63
N GLY A 246 -5.21 2.62 0.48
CA GLY A 246 -4.29 1.51 0.30
C GLY A 246 -2.82 1.78 0.61
N PHE A 247 -2.38 3.05 0.62
CA PHE A 247 -1.00 3.38 0.99
C PHE A 247 -0.69 3.13 2.47
N LYS A 248 -1.71 3.10 3.34
CA LYS A 248 -1.56 2.67 4.74
C LYS A 248 -1.22 1.19 4.88
N GLY A 249 -1.48 0.40 3.84
CA GLY A 249 -1.18 -1.04 3.82
C GLY A 249 0.29 -1.30 3.50
N ILE A 250 1.18 -0.96 4.43
CA ILE A 250 2.63 -1.18 4.32
C ILE A 250 2.95 -2.65 4.05
N LYS A 251 3.98 -2.87 3.23
CA LYS A 251 4.37 -4.16 2.66
C LYS A 251 5.73 -4.61 3.16
N SER A 252 5.97 -5.94 3.13
CA SER A 252 7.27 -6.54 3.47
C SER A 252 7.82 -6.01 4.80
N ILE A 253 6.98 -6.12 5.85
CA ILE A 253 7.24 -5.57 7.18
C ILE A 253 8.38 -6.33 7.85
N VAL A 254 9.35 -5.58 8.39
CA VAL A 254 10.47 -6.11 9.21
C VAL A 254 10.47 -5.58 10.64
N LYS A 255 9.71 -4.51 10.91
CA LYS A 255 9.60 -3.95 12.27
C LYS A 255 8.18 -3.43 12.53
N ILE A 256 7.69 -3.70 13.74
CA ILE A 256 6.48 -3.14 14.33
C ILE A 256 6.90 -2.51 15.66
N GLU A 257 6.73 -1.20 15.80
CA GLU A 257 7.20 -0.46 16.98
C GLU A 257 6.02 0.28 17.62
N LEU A 258 5.77 0.00 18.89
CA LEU A 258 4.77 0.72 19.66
C LEU A 258 5.39 2.00 20.21
N THR A 259 4.75 3.14 20.02
CA THR A 259 5.30 4.44 20.37
C THR A 259 4.32 5.31 21.14
N GLU A 260 4.84 6.20 21.98
CA GLU A 260 4.05 7.24 22.63
C GLU A 260 3.74 8.39 21.66
N GLN A 261 4.72 8.75 20.83
CA GLN A 261 4.62 9.82 19.84
C GLN A 261 4.07 9.31 18.51
N ARG A 262 3.30 10.16 17.81
CA ARG A 262 2.83 9.85 16.46
C ARG A 262 4.01 9.62 15.52
N PRO A 263 4.09 8.47 14.85
CA PRO A 263 5.18 8.18 13.94
C PRO A 263 5.11 9.07 12.68
N LYS A 264 6.27 9.37 12.13
CA LYS A 264 6.40 10.00 10.82
C LYS A 264 6.13 8.96 9.76
N CYS A 265 5.11 9.20 8.93
CA CYS A 265 4.73 8.31 7.84
C CYS A 265 5.30 8.84 6.53
N THR A 266 5.86 7.96 5.71
CA THR A 266 6.63 8.35 4.51
C THR A 266 5.84 9.24 3.56
N TRP A 267 4.60 8.89 3.18
CA TRP A 267 3.81 9.75 2.30
C TRP A 267 3.34 11.03 2.98
N ASN A 268 3.03 11.00 4.27
CA ASN A 268 2.63 12.19 5.01
C ASN A 268 3.78 13.21 5.12
N GLU A 269 5.02 12.74 5.34
CA GLU A 269 6.20 13.62 5.35
C GLU A 269 6.51 14.16 3.93
N ALA A 270 6.39 13.31 2.90
CA ALA A 270 6.70 13.69 1.51
C ALA A 270 5.70 14.70 0.92
N ALA A 271 4.41 14.58 1.25
CA ALA A 271 3.36 15.45 0.73
C ALA A 271 2.18 15.57 1.72
N PRO A 272 2.34 16.33 2.82
CA PRO A 272 1.35 16.40 3.90
C PRO A 272 0.00 16.98 3.48
N GLY A 273 -0.04 17.78 2.43
CA GLY A 273 -1.29 18.30 1.85
C GLY A 273 -2.05 17.32 0.97
N GLU A 274 -1.45 16.16 0.65
CA GLU A 274 -2.05 15.13 -0.21
C GLU A 274 -2.32 13.82 0.55
N TYR A 275 -1.50 13.52 1.57
CA TYR A 275 -1.52 12.25 2.31
C TYR A 275 -1.57 12.50 3.81
N GLY A 276 -2.77 12.43 4.37
CA GLY A 276 -2.97 12.59 5.81
C GLY A 276 -2.51 11.37 6.61
N PHE A 277 -2.33 11.59 7.92
CA PHE A 277 -1.94 10.49 8.83
C PHE A 277 -3.02 9.43 8.97
N TYR A 278 -4.28 9.85 9.15
CA TYR A 278 -5.39 8.91 9.32
C TYR A 278 -5.70 8.16 8.03
N ALA A 279 -5.70 8.87 6.91
CA ALA A 279 -5.92 8.32 5.57
C ALA A 279 -7.19 7.44 5.46
N ASN A 280 -8.23 7.79 6.22
CA ASN A 280 -9.53 7.15 6.10
C ASN A 280 -10.14 7.45 4.73
N VAL A 281 -10.75 6.47 4.09
CA VAL A 281 -11.45 6.71 2.82
C VAL A 281 -12.58 7.69 3.05
N ASN A 282 -12.45 8.89 2.48
CA ASN A 282 -13.41 9.97 2.64
C ASN A 282 -13.75 10.61 1.29
N PRO A 283 -14.95 10.37 0.74
CA PRO A 283 -15.37 10.97 -0.54
C PRO A 283 -15.60 12.47 -0.50
N GLU A 284 -15.66 13.08 0.71
CA GLU A 284 -15.86 14.52 0.90
C GLU A 284 -14.54 15.33 0.93
N VAL A 285 -13.40 14.64 1.01
CA VAL A 285 -12.07 15.25 1.01
C VAL A 285 -11.35 14.83 -0.26
N ASP A 286 -11.38 15.71 -1.25
CA ASP A 286 -10.73 15.47 -2.53
C ASP A 286 -9.19 15.52 -2.39
N HIS A 287 -8.49 14.71 -3.20
CA HIS A 287 -7.07 14.88 -3.41
C HIS A 287 -6.84 16.18 -4.22
N PRO A 288 -5.77 16.96 -3.99
CA PRO A 288 -5.56 18.23 -4.73
C PRO A 288 -5.59 18.11 -6.26
N ARG A 289 -5.37 16.89 -6.81
CA ARG A 289 -5.28 16.65 -8.25
C ARG A 289 -6.48 15.89 -8.84
N TRP A 290 -7.35 15.30 -8.03
CA TRP A 290 -8.54 14.55 -8.49
C TRP A 290 -9.58 14.42 -7.39
N SER A 291 -10.84 14.14 -7.80
CA SER A 291 -11.93 13.91 -6.86
C SER A 291 -11.91 12.50 -6.27
N GLN A 292 -12.27 12.40 -4.99
CA GLN A 292 -12.43 11.14 -4.27
C GLN A 292 -13.88 10.63 -4.26
N ARG A 293 -14.83 11.38 -4.83
CA ARG A 293 -16.26 11.04 -4.80
C ARG A 293 -16.62 9.75 -5.52
N THR A 294 -15.81 9.38 -6.52
CA THR A 294 -16.05 8.16 -7.30
C THR A 294 -14.76 7.37 -7.46
N GLU A 295 -14.92 6.07 -7.67
CA GLU A 295 -13.81 5.13 -7.87
C GLU A 295 -14.06 4.24 -9.09
N ARG A 296 -12.98 3.71 -9.65
CA ARG A 296 -13.03 2.68 -10.69
C ARG A 296 -12.66 1.34 -10.06
N ARG A 297 -13.60 0.41 -10.00
CA ARG A 297 -13.29 -0.97 -9.63
C ARG A 297 -12.48 -1.62 -10.74
N ILE A 298 -11.33 -2.20 -10.40
CA ILE A 298 -10.50 -2.91 -11.39
C ILE A 298 -11.30 -4.08 -11.96
N GLY A 299 -11.30 -4.20 -13.29
CA GLY A 299 -12.14 -5.14 -14.04
C GLY A 299 -13.51 -4.59 -14.47
N GLU A 300 -13.95 -3.42 -13.94
CA GLU A 300 -15.21 -2.78 -14.34
C GLU A 300 -14.97 -1.59 -15.29
N LEU A 301 -15.94 -1.37 -16.20
CA LEU A 301 -15.89 -0.25 -17.15
C LEU A 301 -16.45 1.05 -16.54
N SER A 302 -17.45 0.94 -15.65
CA SER A 302 -18.09 2.08 -15.02
C SER A 302 -17.41 2.51 -13.73
N ARG A 303 -17.56 3.80 -13.37
CA ARG A 303 -17.20 4.29 -12.04
C ARG A 303 -18.37 4.09 -11.08
N ARG A 304 -18.07 3.88 -9.82
CA ARG A 304 -19.04 3.80 -8.71
C ARG A 304 -18.79 4.92 -7.71
N ILE A 305 -19.78 5.19 -6.88
CA ILE A 305 -19.65 6.13 -5.75
C ILE A 305 -18.70 5.52 -4.72
N THR A 306 -17.76 6.33 -4.23
CA THR A 306 -16.90 5.95 -3.11
C THR A 306 -17.69 6.02 -1.80
N LEU A 307 -17.63 4.97 -1.00
CA LEU A 307 -18.28 4.91 0.31
C LEU A 307 -17.34 5.49 1.39
N PRO A 308 -17.88 6.29 2.35
CA PRO A 308 -17.11 6.70 3.53
C PRO A 308 -16.53 5.48 4.25
N TYR A 309 -15.30 5.59 4.72
CA TYR A 309 -14.58 4.47 5.33
C TYR A 309 -14.56 3.21 4.45
N ASN A 310 -14.62 3.39 3.11
CA ASN A 310 -14.69 2.30 2.14
C ASN A 310 -15.87 1.32 2.39
N GLY A 311 -16.94 1.80 3.04
CA GLY A 311 -18.11 1.02 3.41
C GLY A 311 -18.05 0.33 4.79
N TYR A 312 -17.02 0.59 5.59
CA TYR A 312 -16.87 0.03 6.95
C TYR A 312 -17.29 0.99 8.06
N GLY A 313 -18.09 2.01 7.73
CA GLY A 313 -18.48 3.08 8.67
C GLY A 313 -19.15 2.57 9.95
N GLU A 314 -20.04 1.58 9.85
CA GLU A 314 -20.72 1.01 11.03
C GLU A 314 -19.75 0.41 12.04
N GLN A 315 -18.64 -0.18 11.57
CA GLN A 315 -17.66 -0.84 12.43
C GLN A 315 -16.63 0.13 13.00
N VAL A 316 -16.29 1.23 12.29
CA VAL A 316 -15.09 2.01 12.59
C VAL A 316 -15.33 3.50 12.85
N ALA A 317 -16.50 4.07 12.48
CA ALA A 317 -16.73 5.51 12.61
C ALA A 317 -16.62 6.01 14.06
N SER A 318 -16.96 5.17 15.04
CA SER A 318 -16.86 5.49 16.46
C SER A 318 -15.43 5.77 16.92
N LEU A 319 -14.41 5.19 16.27
CA LEU A 319 -12.99 5.47 16.55
C LEU A 319 -12.62 6.94 16.33
N TYR A 320 -13.38 7.63 15.49
CA TYR A 320 -13.11 9.00 15.04
C TYR A 320 -14.11 10.01 15.60
N SER A 321 -14.93 9.63 16.59
CA SER A 321 -15.88 10.53 17.23
C SER A 321 -15.16 11.77 17.79
N GLY A 322 -15.65 12.95 17.44
CA GLY A 322 -15.05 14.24 17.85
C GLY A 322 -13.88 14.73 17.01
N LEU A 323 -13.43 13.96 15.99
CA LEU A 323 -12.43 14.43 15.06
C LEU A 323 -13.06 15.11 13.84
N ASP A 324 -12.54 16.28 13.47
CA ASP A 324 -12.84 16.90 12.18
C ASP A 324 -12.09 16.13 11.07
N LEU A 325 -12.82 15.29 10.32
CA LEU A 325 -12.26 14.42 9.29
C LEU A 325 -11.80 15.15 8.02
N ARG A 326 -12.09 16.46 7.90
CA ARG A 326 -11.55 17.28 6.80
C ARG A 326 -10.14 17.79 7.12
N ARG A 327 -9.85 17.97 8.42
CA ARG A 327 -8.52 18.36 8.90
C ARG A 327 -7.65 17.14 9.24
N ASN A 328 -8.31 16.06 9.65
CA ASN A 328 -7.68 14.80 10.05
C ASN A 328 -7.92 13.72 8.98
N PHE A 329 -7.46 14.01 7.77
CA PHE A 329 -7.57 13.07 6.64
C PHE A 329 -6.34 12.14 6.52
#